data_270a8f0fb676e7db41c330a3c2530faa
#
_entry.id   270a8f0fb676e7db41c330a3c2530faa
#
_cell.length_a   1.000
_cell.length_b   1.000
_cell.length_c   1.000
_cell.angle_alpha   90.00
_cell.angle_beta   90.00
_cell.angle_gamma   90.00
#
_symmetry.space_group_name_H-M   'P 1'
#
loop_
_entity.id
_entity.type
_entity.pdbx_description
1 polymer ?
#
loop_
_entity_poly.entity_id
_entity_poly.type
_entity_poly.pdbx_seq_one_letter_code
_entity_poly.pdbx_strand_id
1 'polypeptide(L)'
;MSLTISQLNQFGQTEFVRVIGPVFEHSPWIAETAFTKKPFADLENLHRALCETVKTSSEEKQLALICAHPDLVGKIALVGQLTKESMNEQASAGLNKLSPEEIDLFQKQNTAYKNKFGFPFVICARLNKKAAVLAGFETRLKNSREQEIKAALEEIFKIAELRLHDLTGGS
;
A
#
# COMPACT_ATOMS: atom_id res chain seq x y z
N MET A 1 20.11 10.48 0.31
CA MET A 1 20.83 9.99 -0.87
C MET A 1 19.94 8.99 -1.57
N SER A 2 19.59 9.25 -2.82
CA SER A 2 18.69 8.36 -3.59
C SER A 2 19.46 7.14 -4.06
N LEU A 3 18.83 5.97 -3.98
CA LEU A 3 19.40 4.70 -4.45
C LEU A 3 19.21 4.56 -5.97
N THR A 4 20.17 3.97 -6.63
CA THR A 4 20.06 3.61 -8.04
C THR A 4 19.73 2.12 -8.21
N ILE A 5 19.14 1.74 -9.34
CA ILE A 5 18.89 0.33 -9.68
C ILE A 5 20.20 -0.46 -9.69
N SER A 6 21.30 0.14 -10.19
CA SER A 6 22.62 -0.51 -10.16
C SER A 6 23.06 -0.85 -8.74
N GLN A 7 22.87 0.04 -7.78
CA GLN A 7 23.18 -0.22 -6.36
C GLN A 7 22.28 -1.32 -5.78
N LEU A 8 20.96 -1.28 -6.06
CA LEU A 8 20.02 -2.31 -5.63
C LEU A 8 20.40 -3.69 -6.18
N ASN A 9 20.89 -3.74 -7.41
CA ASN A 9 21.37 -4.97 -8.02
C ASN A 9 22.64 -5.53 -7.35
N GLN A 10 23.44 -4.70 -6.70
CA GLN A 10 24.64 -5.12 -5.97
C GLN A 10 24.35 -5.60 -4.54
N PHE A 11 23.18 -5.26 -3.97
CA PHE A 11 22.84 -5.67 -2.61
C PHE A 11 22.73 -7.20 -2.49
N GLY A 12 23.22 -7.75 -1.38
CA GLY A 12 22.85 -9.09 -0.95
C GLY A 12 21.39 -9.17 -0.50
N GLN A 13 20.88 -10.36 -0.30
CA GLN A 13 19.45 -10.57 0.02
C GLN A 13 19.02 -9.81 1.27
N THR A 14 19.79 -9.88 2.35
CA THR A 14 19.46 -9.20 3.61
C THR A 14 19.31 -7.70 3.43
N GLU A 15 20.25 -7.06 2.72
CA GLU A 15 20.23 -5.62 2.48
C GLU A 15 19.10 -5.24 1.53
N PHE A 16 18.88 -6.01 0.47
CA PHE A 16 17.78 -5.80 -0.46
C PHE A 16 16.42 -5.85 0.25
N VAL A 17 16.20 -6.88 1.08
CA VAL A 17 14.94 -7.02 1.83
C VAL A 17 14.78 -5.91 2.87
N ARG A 18 15.87 -5.49 3.53
CA ARG A 18 15.83 -4.35 4.46
C ARG A 18 15.38 -3.05 3.79
N VAL A 19 15.80 -2.82 2.56
CA VAL A 19 15.53 -1.58 1.81
C VAL A 19 14.20 -1.65 1.06
N ILE A 20 13.91 -2.75 0.38
CA ILE A 20 12.72 -2.91 -0.47
C ILE A 20 11.53 -3.48 0.30
N GLY A 21 11.77 -4.22 1.39
CA GLY A 21 10.68 -4.81 2.19
C GLY A 21 9.60 -3.81 2.62
N PRO A 22 9.94 -2.60 3.12
CA PRO A 22 8.96 -1.59 3.52
C PRO A 22 8.09 -1.01 2.39
N VAL A 23 8.39 -1.32 1.13
CA VAL A 23 7.55 -0.91 -0.01
C VAL A 23 6.14 -1.50 0.09
N PHE A 24 6.00 -2.68 0.70
CA PHE A 24 4.71 -3.31 1.01
C PHE A 24 4.52 -3.41 2.53
N GLU A 25 3.35 -3.03 3.01
CA GLU A 25 3.03 -3.04 4.45
C GLU A 25 3.26 -4.43 5.07
N HIS A 26 4.15 -4.50 6.05
CA HIS A 26 4.43 -5.70 6.85
C HIS A 26 4.55 -7.02 6.07
N SER A 27 5.05 -6.97 4.83
CA SER A 27 5.09 -8.11 3.92
C SER A 27 6.46 -8.27 3.25
N PRO A 28 7.54 -8.46 4.03
CA PRO A 28 8.91 -8.57 3.49
C PRO A 28 9.11 -9.75 2.55
N TRP A 29 8.27 -10.79 2.64
CA TRP A 29 8.32 -11.96 1.77
C TRP A 29 8.24 -11.61 0.28
N ILE A 30 7.62 -10.47 -0.07
CA ILE A 30 7.50 -10.00 -1.46
C ILE A 30 8.90 -9.62 -1.99
N ALA A 31 9.65 -8.85 -1.21
CA ALA A 31 11.04 -8.49 -1.55
C ALA A 31 11.96 -9.72 -1.54
N GLU A 32 11.80 -10.64 -0.58
CA GLU A 32 12.56 -11.88 -0.51
C GLU A 32 12.39 -12.72 -1.79
N THR A 33 11.16 -12.87 -2.24
CA THR A 33 10.85 -13.63 -3.47
C THR A 33 11.34 -12.90 -4.72
N ALA A 34 11.11 -11.58 -4.82
CA ALA A 34 11.53 -10.78 -5.96
C ALA A 34 13.06 -10.71 -6.09
N PHE A 35 13.81 -10.82 -4.99
CA PHE A 35 15.27 -10.87 -4.98
C PHE A 35 15.83 -11.92 -5.95
N THR A 36 15.15 -13.06 -6.09
CA THR A 36 15.58 -14.15 -6.99
C THR A 36 15.48 -13.78 -8.47
N LYS A 37 14.80 -12.69 -8.81
CA LYS A 37 14.61 -12.21 -10.19
C LYS A 37 15.64 -11.16 -10.63
N LYS A 38 16.63 -10.88 -9.78
CA LYS A 38 17.74 -9.97 -10.12
C LYS A 38 18.57 -10.52 -11.28
N PRO A 39 19.24 -9.66 -12.09
CA PRO A 39 19.25 -8.20 -11.98
C PRO A 39 18.01 -7.53 -12.58
N PHE A 40 17.66 -6.35 -12.06
CA PHE A 40 16.59 -5.51 -12.60
C PHE A 40 17.18 -4.49 -13.59
N ALA A 41 16.51 -4.30 -14.73
CA ALA A 41 16.95 -3.36 -15.75
C ALA A 41 16.74 -1.89 -15.34
N ASP A 42 15.59 -1.61 -14.71
CA ASP A 42 15.15 -0.29 -14.29
C ASP A 42 14.13 -0.40 -13.15
N LEU A 43 13.61 0.74 -12.68
CA LEU A 43 12.65 0.81 -11.60
C LEU A 43 11.32 0.15 -11.98
N GLU A 44 10.88 0.30 -13.22
CA GLU A 44 9.65 -0.32 -13.72
C GLU A 44 9.77 -1.85 -13.70
N ASN A 45 10.93 -2.38 -14.10
CA ASN A 45 11.20 -3.82 -14.06
C ASN A 45 11.19 -4.36 -12.62
N LEU A 46 11.77 -3.63 -11.68
CA LEU A 46 11.70 -3.96 -10.24
C LEU A 46 10.25 -3.94 -9.74
N HIS A 47 9.50 -2.86 -10.01
CA HIS A 47 8.10 -2.73 -9.61
C HIS A 47 7.25 -3.88 -10.18
N ARG A 48 7.40 -4.18 -11.46
CA ARG A 48 6.72 -5.30 -12.11
C ARG A 48 7.05 -6.64 -11.45
N ALA A 49 8.30 -6.90 -11.13
CA ALA A 49 8.72 -8.13 -10.47
C ALA A 49 8.09 -8.30 -9.08
N LEU A 50 7.97 -7.21 -8.31
CA LEU A 50 7.29 -7.18 -7.02
C LEU A 50 5.79 -7.43 -7.18
N CYS A 51 5.12 -6.75 -8.11
CA CYS A 51 3.70 -6.94 -8.39
C CYS A 51 3.37 -8.36 -8.87
N GLU A 52 4.19 -8.92 -9.75
CA GLU A 52 4.06 -10.32 -10.20
C GLU A 52 4.19 -11.32 -9.05
N THR A 53 5.09 -11.06 -8.12
CA THR A 53 5.23 -11.88 -6.91
C THR A 53 3.92 -11.93 -6.12
N VAL A 54 3.23 -10.80 -5.97
CA VAL A 54 1.91 -10.75 -5.30
C VAL A 54 0.85 -11.44 -6.14
N LYS A 55 0.76 -11.14 -7.44
CA LYS A 55 -0.26 -11.70 -8.34
C LYS A 55 -0.21 -13.22 -8.44
N THR A 56 0.99 -13.80 -8.40
CA THR A 56 1.21 -15.24 -8.50
C THR A 56 1.19 -15.96 -7.14
N SER A 57 1.04 -15.23 -6.04
CA SER A 57 0.91 -15.80 -4.72
C SER A 57 -0.50 -16.34 -4.46
N SER A 58 -0.66 -17.12 -3.38
CA SER A 58 -1.97 -17.62 -2.97
C SER A 58 -2.91 -16.47 -2.56
N GLU A 59 -4.23 -16.71 -2.69
CA GLU A 59 -5.25 -15.75 -2.22
C GLU A 59 -5.06 -15.42 -0.73
N GLU A 60 -4.67 -16.40 0.08
CA GLU A 60 -4.37 -16.21 1.50
C GLU A 60 -3.27 -15.16 1.71
N LYS A 61 -2.17 -15.22 0.95
CA LYS A 61 -1.09 -14.23 1.02
C LYS A 61 -1.54 -12.85 0.52
N GLN A 62 -2.34 -12.81 -0.53
CA GLN A 62 -2.92 -11.57 -1.05
C GLN A 62 -3.83 -10.90 -0.02
N LEU A 63 -4.70 -11.68 0.63
CA LEU A 63 -5.58 -11.18 1.69
C LEU A 63 -4.78 -10.72 2.92
N ALA A 64 -3.74 -11.47 3.31
CA ALA A 64 -2.86 -11.06 4.41
C ALA A 64 -2.17 -9.72 4.11
N LEU A 65 -1.73 -9.49 2.88
CA LEU A 65 -1.17 -8.21 2.44
C LEU A 65 -2.21 -7.09 2.54
N ILE A 66 -3.43 -7.30 2.06
CA ILE A 66 -4.50 -6.30 2.16
C ILE A 66 -4.79 -5.99 3.63
N CYS A 67 -4.93 -7.02 4.47
CA CYS A 67 -5.19 -6.87 5.90
C CYS A 67 -4.03 -6.24 6.70
N ALA A 68 -2.81 -6.24 6.16
CA ALA A 68 -1.67 -5.56 6.76
C ALA A 68 -1.76 -4.03 6.66
N HIS A 69 -2.60 -3.50 5.76
CA HIS A 69 -2.79 -2.06 5.61
C HIS A 69 -3.69 -1.52 6.72
N PRO A 70 -3.34 -0.35 7.31
CA PRO A 70 -4.17 0.28 8.33
C PRO A 70 -5.44 0.87 7.71
N ASP A 71 -6.49 0.97 8.51
CA ASP A 71 -7.65 1.77 8.15
C ASP A 71 -7.25 3.24 7.93
N LEU A 72 -7.83 3.88 6.93
CA LEU A 72 -7.70 5.33 6.78
C LEU A 72 -8.45 6.02 7.93
N VAL A 73 -7.76 6.95 8.61
CA VAL A 73 -8.33 7.64 9.80
C VAL A 73 -8.81 6.63 10.87
N GLY A 74 -8.17 5.47 10.94
CA GLY A 74 -8.47 4.45 11.93
C GLY A 74 -7.89 4.76 13.31
N LYS A 75 -8.19 3.93 14.29
CA LYS A 75 -7.69 4.09 15.69
C LYS A 75 -6.17 4.17 15.76
N ILE A 76 -5.45 3.36 14.97
CA ILE A 76 -3.98 3.36 14.89
C ILE A 76 -3.47 4.71 14.39
N ALA A 77 -4.12 5.29 13.37
CA ALA A 77 -3.77 6.61 12.83
C ALA A 77 -4.00 7.72 13.87
N LEU A 78 -5.12 7.68 14.58
CA LEU A 78 -5.49 8.70 15.58
C LEU A 78 -4.54 8.71 16.78
N VAL A 79 -3.90 7.59 17.12
CA VAL A 79 -2.91 7.50 18.20
C VAL A 79 -1.45 7.55 17.70
N GLY A 80 -1.23 7.84 16.42
CA GLY A 80 0.11 8.00 15.86
C GLY A 80 0.94 6.71 15.73
N GLN A 81 0.30 5.55 15.62
CA GLN A 81 0.95 4.24 15.54
C GLN A 81 1.04 3.67 14.11
N LEU A 82 0.95 4.53 13.11
CA LEU A 82 1.18 4.13 11.71
C LEU A 82 2.67 3.95 11.42
N THR A 83 2.98 3.18 10.35
CA THR A 83 4.31 3.26 9.75
C THR A 83 4.57 4.69 9.26
N LYS A 84 5.84 5.09 9.17
CA LYS A 84 6.22 6.42 8.70
C LYS A 84 5.67 6.70 7.30
N GLU A 85 5.71 5.71 6.43
CA GLU A 85 5.20 5.77 5.06
C GLU A 85 3.69 6.01 5.06
N SER A 86 2.93 5.18 5.77
CA SER A 86 1.47 5.32 5.87
C SER A 86 1.04 6.64 6.52
N MET A 87 1.77 7.13 7.52
CA MET A 87 1.51 8.43 8.15
C MET A 87 1.67 9.58 7.16
N ASN A 88 2.76 9.59 6.39
CA ASN A 88 3.01 10.61 5.39
C ASN A 88 1.99 10.56 4.25
N GLU A 89 1.61 9.37 3.81
CA GLU A 89 0.62 9.14 2.75
C GLU A 89 -0.76 9.65 3.17
N GLN A 90 -1.23 9.32 4.36
CA GLN A 90 -2.50 9.83 4.88
C GLN A 90 -2.47 11.35 5.09
N ALA A 91 -1.36 11.90 5.58
CA ALA A 91 -1.20 13.35 5.72
C ALA A 91 -1.25 14.08 4.37
N SER A 92 -0.69 13.50 3.30
CA SER A 92 -0.73 14.07 1.95
C SER A 92 -2.15 14.18 1.38
N ALA A 93 -3.05 13.30 1.79
CA ALA A 93 -4.47 13.33 1.43
C ALA A 93 -5.30 14.30 2.32
N GLY A 94 -4.69 14.91 3.33
CA GLY A 94 -5.36 15.76 4.31
C GLY A 94 -6.09 14.99 5.41
N LEU A 95 -5.83 13.69 5.55
CA LEU A 95 -6.52 12.82 6.50
C LEU A 95 -6.05 12.99 7.96
N ASN A 96 -5.02 13.78 8.20
CA ASN A 96 -4.53 14.17 9.52
C ASN A 96 -5.17 15.48 10.05
N LYS A 97 -6.04 16.12 9.25
CA LYS A 97 -6.69 17.40 9.57
C LYS A 97 -8.18 17.32 9.28
N LEU A 98 -8.88 16.53 10.07
CA LEU A 98 -10.32 16.30 9.91
C LEU A 98 -11.10 16.83 11.10
N SER A 99 -12.34 17.28 10.84
CA SER A 99 -13.29 17.59 11.90
C SER A 99 -13.76 16.30 12.61
N PRO A 100 -14.31 16.38 13.82
CA PRO A 100 -14.90 15.22 14.48
C PRO A 100 -15.97 14.51 13.65
N GLU A 101 -16.79 15.27 12.91
CA GLU A 101 -17.83 14.75 12.03
C GLU A 101 -17.23 13.98 10.83
N GLU A 102 -16.14 14.49 10.26
CA GLU A 102 -15.40 13.81 9.20
C GLU A 102 -14.76 12.51 9.71
N ILE A 103 -14.17 12.52 10.89
CA ILE A 103 -13.62 11.31 11.55
C ILE A 103 -14.71 10.26 11.71
N ASP A 104 -15.87 10.64 12.24
CA ASP A 104 -17.01 9.72 12.41
C ASP A 104 -17.48 9.14 11.08
N LEU A 105 -17.51 9.94 10.02
CA LEU A 105 -17.87 9.49 8.68
C LEU A 105 -16.88 8.44 8.16
N PHE A 106 -15.57 8.69 8.26
CA PHE A 106 -14.55 7.73 7.88
C PHE A 106 -14.65 6.42 8.67
N GLN A 107 -14.89 6.50 9.98
CA GLN A 107 -15.04 5.32 10.83
C GLN A 107 -16.28 4.49 10.46
N LYS A 108 -17.40 5.14 10.14
CA LYS A 108 -18.60 4.46 9.64
C LYS A 108 -18.35 3.75 8.30
N GLN A 109 -17.68 4.43 7.38
CA GLN A 109 -17.34 3.86 6.08
C GLN A 109 -16.37 2.69 6.19
N ASN A 110 -15.33 2.80 7.01
CA ASN A 110 -14.41 1.71 7.31
C ASN A 110 -15.13 0.49 7.89
N THR A 111 -16.05 0.71 8.84
CA THR A 111 -16.83 -0.35 9.47
C THR A 111 -17.75 -1.04 8.46
N ALA A 112 -18.48 -0.26 7.65
CA ALA A 112 -19.36 -0.80 6.61
C ALA A 112 -18.57 -1.62 5.58
N TYR A 113 -17.42 -1.14 5.15
CA TYR A 113 -16.57 -1.81 4.19
C TYR A 113 -16.02 -3.14 4.76
N LYS A 114 -15.47 -3.13 5.97
CA LYS A 114 -14.94 -4.32 6.64
C LYS A 114 -16.01 -5.35 6.94
N ASN A 115 -17.21 -4.91 7.33
CA ASN A 115 -18.35 -5.82 7.55
C ASN A 115 -18.78 -6.51 6.25
N LYS A 116 -18.73 -5.81 5.12
CA LYS A 116 -19.09 -6.39 3.83
C LYS A 116 -18.03 -7.32 3.27
N PHE A 117 -16.76 -6.93 3.30
CA PHE A 117 -15.69 -7.60 2.56
C PHE A 117 -14.74 -8.42 3.44
N GLY A 118 -14.64 -8.15 4.72
CA GLY A 118 -13.77 -8.84 5.66
C GLY A 118 -12.31 -8.37 5.68
N PHE A 119 -12.00 -7.26 5.02
CA PHE A 119 -10.67 -6.63 4.99
C PHE A 119 -10.77 -5.10 4.91
N PRO A 120 -9.70 -4.35 5.21
CA PRO A 120 -9.75 -2.88 5.21
C PRO A 120 -9.88 -2.32 3.79
N PHE A 121 -10.48 -1.14 3.69
CA PHE A 121 -10.48 -0.34 2.47
C PHE A 121 -9.06 0.20 2.22
N VAL A 122 -8.50 -0.12 1.06
CA VAL A 122 -7.19 0.37 0.62
C VAL A 122 -7.35 1.24 -0.61
N ILE A 123 -6.81 2.44 -0.56
CA ILE A 123 -6.71 3.38 -1.66
C ILE A 123 -5.36 4.09 -1.59
N CYS A 124 -4.78 4.43 -2.73
CA CYS A 124 -3.55 5.22 -2.77
C CYS A 124 -3.83 6.66 -2.34
N ALA A 125 -3.61 6.96 -1.05
CA ALA A 125 -3.91 8.26 -0.46
C ALA A 125 -3.13 9.41 -1.12
N ARG A 126 -1.91 9.18 -1.58
CA ARG A 126 -1.09 10.20 -2.26
C ARG A 126 -1.68 10.69 -3.58
N LEU A 127 -2.49 9.86 -4.25
CA LEU A 127 -3.15 10.19 -5.51
C LEU A 127 -4.58 10.70 -5.31
N ASN A 128 -5.07 10.75 -4.07
CA ASN A 128 -6.45 11.08 -3.76
C ASN A 128 -6.55 12.05 -2.59
N LYS A 129 -7.39 13.06 -2.70
CA LYS A 129 -7.76 13.92 -1.59
C LYS A 129 -8.97 13.34 -0.84
N LYS A 130 -9.24 13.83 0.37
CA LYS A 130 -10.29 13.30 1.24
C LYS A 130 -11.65 13.13 0.55
N ALA A 131 -12.07 14.08 -0.29
CA ALA A 131 -13.32 13.98 -1.04
C ALA A 131 -13.33 12.80 -2.02
N ALA A 132 -12.22 12.56 -2.72
CA ALA A 132 -12.06 11.43 -3.63
C ALA A 132 -12.02 10.09 -2.88
N VAL A 133 -11.42 10.07 -1.69
CA VAL A 133 -11.41 8.88 -0.82
C VAL A 133 -12.82 8.53 -0.38
N LEU A 134 -13.60 9.50 0.09
CA LEU A 134 -15.01 9.29 0.49
C LEU A 134 -15.87 8.81 -0.68
N ALA A 135 -15.73 9.41 -1.87
CA ALA A 135 -16.38 8.95 -3.09
C ALA A 135 -15.98 7.51 -3.48
N GLY A 136 -14.72 7.16 -3.23
CA GLY A 136 -14.20 5.82 -3.42
C GLY A 136 -14.92 4.78 -2.56
N PHE A 137 -15.20 5.07 -1.29
CA PHE A 137 -15.99 4.18 -0.42
C PHE A 137 -17.38 3.91 -1.03
N GLU A 138 -18.09 4.95 -1.44
CA GLU A 138 -19.43 4.79 -2.01
C GLU A 138 -19.46 3.93 -3.28
N THR A 139 -18.48 4.13 -4.14
CA THR A 139 -18.36 3.36 -5.39
C THR A 139 -17.99 1.91 -5.10
N ARG A 140 -16.98 1.69 -4.28
CA ARG A 140 -16.41 0.37 -4.03
C ARG A 140 -17.28 -0.51 -3.14
N LEU A 141 -18.09 0.08 -2.25
CA LEU A 141 -19.10 -0.65 -1.49
C LEU A 141 -20.15 -1.37 -2.36
N LYS A 142 -20.31 -0.96 -3.63
CA LYS A 142 -21.22 -1.61 -4.60
C LYS A 142 -20.62 -2.82 -5.29
N ASN A 143 -19.31 -3.01 -5.21
CA ASN A 143 -18.61 -4.09 -5.87
C ASN A 143 -18.82 -5.45 -5.18
N SER A 144 -18.47 -6.54 -5.87
CA SER A 144 -18.33 -7.85 -5.29
C SER A 144 -17.04 -7.97 -4.49
N ARG A 145 -16.93 -8.97 -3.62
CA ARG A 145 -15.71 -9.24 -2.85
C ARG A 145 -14.50 -9.50 -3.75
N GLU A 146 -14.68 -10.26 -4.83
CA GLU A 146 -13.62 -10.55 -5.80
C GLU A 146 -13.13 -9.29 -6.52
N GLN A 147 -14.06 -8.42 -6.93
CA GLN A 147 -13.72 -7.12 -7.52
C GLN A 147 -12.93 -6.26 -6.53
N GLU A 148 -13.28 -6.31 -5.25
CA GLU A 148 -12.61 -5.51 -4.22
C GLU A 148 -11.24 -6.07 -3.82
N ILE A 149 -11.01 -7.37 -3.83
CA ILE A 149 -9.67 -7.95 -3.69
C ILE A 149 -8.78 -7.41 -4.82
N LYS A 150 -9.24 -7.46 -6.05
CA LYS A 150 -8.50 -6.95 -7.21
C LYS A 150 -8.24 -5.44 -7.10
N ALA A 151 -9.25 -4.65 -6.77
CA ALA A 151 -9.14 -3.21 -6.60
C ALA A 151 -8.15 -2.85 -5.48
N ALA A 152 -8.20 -3.54 -4.35
CA ALA A 152 -7.26 -3.33 -3.25
C ALA A 152 -5.81 -3.60 -3.66
N LEU A 153 -5.56 -4.69 -4.39
CA LEU A 153 -4.22 -5.01 -4.88
C LEU A 153 -3.72 -3.98 -5.90
N GLU A 154 -4.58 -3.50 -6.80
CA GLU A 154 -4.22 -2.44 -7.75
C GLU A 154 -3.82 -1.14 -7.04
N GLU A 155 -4.54 -0.77 -5.98
CA GLU A 155 -4.18 0.39 -5.17
C GLU A 155 -2.87 0.18 -4.39
N ILE A 156 -2.63 -1.02 -3.86
CA ILE A 156 -1.37 -1.40 -3.22
C ILE A 156 -0.20 -1.29 -4.21
N PHE A 157 -0.38 -1.68 -5.46
CA PHE A 157 0.67 -1.56 -6.49
C PHE A 157 1.00 -0.10 -6.81
N LYS A 158 0.02 0.80 -6.82
CA LYS A 158 0.27 2.25 -6.95
C LYS A 158 1.04 2.81 -5.75
N ILE A 159 0.69 2.39 -4.54
CA ILE A 159 1.40 2.76 -3.32
C ILE A 159 2.86 2.30 -3.41
N ALA A 160 3.09 1.05 -3.81
CA ALA A 160 4.42 0.49 -3.97
C ALA A 160 5.27 1.24 -5.00
N GLU A 161 4.68 1.62 -6.14
CA GLU A 161 5.35 2.41 -7.17
C GLU A 161 5.85 3.75 -6.62
N LEU A 162 4.98 4.48 -5.93
CA LEU A 162 5.34 5.77 -5.34
C LEU A 162 6.43 5.64 -4.26
N ARG A 163 6.35 4.60 -3.43
CA ARG A 163 7.40 4.33 -2.42
C ARG A 163 8.74 3.97 -3.05
N LEU A 164 8.74 3.24 -4.16
CA LEU A 164 9.96 2.96 -4.93
C LEU A 164 10.56 4.24 -5.52
N HIS A 165 9.73 5.12 -6.08
CA HIS A 165 10.18 6.44 -6.56
C HIS A 165 10.80 7.27 -5.43
N ASP A 166 10.22 7.25 -4.23
CA ASP A 166 10.79 7.97 -3.07
C ASP A 166 12.18 7.42 -2.71
N LEU A 167 12.39 6.10 -2.78
CA LEU A 167 13.69 5.47 -2.49
C LEU A 167 14.76 5.81 -3.54
N THR A 168 14.36 5.97 -4.80
CA THR A 168 15.27 6.18 -5.93
C THR A 168 15.36 7.64 -6.37
N GLY A 169 14.65 8.55 -5.72
CA GLY A 169 14.64 9.97 -6.07
C GLY A 169 13.92 10.28 -7.37
N GLY A 170 13.02 9.41 -7.82
CA GLY A 170 12.19 9.63 -9.01
C GLY A 170 12.91 9.41 -10.34
N SER A 171 14.02 8.72 -10.34
CA SER A 171 14.77 8.36 -11.56
C SER A 171 14.50 6.92 -11.97
#